data_caa610f0bd2c55bc36ae1e4a4a081419
#
_entry.id   caa610f0bd2c55bc36ae1e4a4a081419
#
_cell.length_a   1.000
_cell.length_b   1.000
_cell.length_c   1.000
_cell.angle_alpha   90.00
_cell.angle_beta   90.00
_cell.angle_gamma   90.00
#
_symmetry.space_group_name_H-M   'P 1'
#
loop_
_entity.id
_entity.type
_entity.pdbx_description
1 polymer ?
#
loop_
_entity_poly.entity_id
_entity_poly.type
_entity_poly.pdbx_seq_one_letter_code
_entity_poly.pdbx_strand_id
1 'polypeptide(L)'
;MQIVKYLPKERQTIMFSATMPAKIQQLAKTILNNPVEIKLAVSKPAEKIIQTAYICYERQKLGIIQSLFQDQTPERVIIFASSKLKVKEVTQAFKRMKLNVGEMHSDLEQSQREQIMREFKSGRINILIATDIVSRGIDIDDIRLVINYDVPHDSEDYVHRIGRTARANHDGCAITFVSEKEPVSYTHLRAHETLA
;
A
#
# COMPACT_ATOMS: atom_id res chain seq x y z
N MET A 1 18.47 15.54 -10.43
CA MET A 1 19.96 15.54 -10.54
C MET A 1 20.62 16.89 -10.25
N GLN A 2 19.87 17.95 -9.98
CA GLN A 2 20.49 19.27 -9.69
C GLN A 2 21.27 19.28 -8.37
N ILE A 3 20.76 18.64 -7.33
CA ILE A 3 21.40 18.61 -5.99
C ILE A 3 22.79 17.94 -6.04
N VAL A 4 22.95 16.88 -6.80
CA VAL A 4 24.20 16.10 -6.90
C VAL A 4 25.38 16.96 -7.40
N LYS A 5 25.11 18.01 -8.18
CA LYS A 5 26.13 18.92 -8.70
C LYS A 5 26.79 19.80 -7.63
N TYR A 6 26.14 19.97 -6.50
CA TYR A 6 26.62 20.77 -5.38
C TYR A 6 27.34 19.95 -4.31
N LEU A 7 27.36 18.61 -4.47
CA LEU A 7 28.04 17.73 -3.52
C LEU A 7 29.55 17.63 -3.84
N PRO A 8 30.40 17.40 -2.84
CA PRO A 8 31.81 17.12 -3.04
C PRO A 8 32.04 15.98 -4.03
N LYS A 9 33.09 16.10 -4.87
CA LYS A 9 33.45 15.04 -5.83
C LYS A 9 33.89 13.77 -5.11
N GLU A 10 34.68 13.92 -4.05
CA GLU A 10 35.09 12.82 -3.19
C GLU A 10 34.02 12.62 -2.09
N ARG A 11 33.24 11.58 -2.24
CA ARG A 11 32.19 11.20 -1.30
C ARG A 11 31.86 9.73 -1.41
N GLN A 12 31.38 9.16 -0.32
CA GLN A 12 30.70 7.87 -0.34
C GLN A 12 29.19 8.12 -0.59
N THR A 13 28.65 7.44 -1.58
CA THR A 13 27.20 7.50 -1.88
C THR A 13 26.62 6.11 -1.67
N ILE A 14 25.59 6.02 -0.83
CA ILE A 14 24.85 4.78 -0.55
C ILE A 14 23.43 4.97 -1.06
N MET A 15 22.89 3.96 -1.71
CA MET A 15 21.55 3.98 -2.26
C MET A 15 20.78 2.75 -1.77
N PHE A 16 19.63 2.99 -1.15
CA PHE A 16 18.71 1.94 -0.73
C PHE A 16 17.43 2.05 -1.52
N SER A 17 16.94 0.92 -2.01
CA SER A 17 15.65 0.84 -2.67
C SER A 17 15.04 -0.54 -2.44
N ALA A 18 13.75 -0.61 -2.19
CA ALA A 18 13.02 -1.87 -2.12
C ALA A 18 12.86 -2.52 -3.49
N THR A 19 12.85 -1.70 -4.55
CA THR A 19 12.70 -2.12 -5.94
C THR A 19 13.73 -1.41 -6.82
N MET A 20 14.16 -2.06 -7.91
CA MET A 20 15.17 -1.53 -8.82
C MET A 20 14.70 -1.52 -10.28
N PRO A 21 13.65 -0.74 -10.61
CA PRO A 21 13.22 -0.55 -12.00
C PRO A 21 14.34 -0.01 -12.88
N ALA A 22 14.27 -0.23 -14.19
CA ALA A 22 15.32 0.15 -15.14
C ALA A 22 15.76 1.64 -15.02
N LYS A 23 14.83 2.55 -14.76
CA LYS A 23 15.12 3.98 -14.53
C LYS A 23 15.97 4.21 -13.26
N ILE A 24 15.70 3.47 -12.19
CA ILE A 24 16.47 3.58 -10.95
C ILE A 24 17.85 2.94 -11.11
N GLN A 25 17.96 1.82 -11.83
CA GLN A 25 19.24 1.23 -12.18
C GLN A 25 20.13 2.18 -13.00
N GLN A 26 19.56 2.88 -13.98
CA GLN A 26 20.28 3.90 -14.75
C GLN A 26 20.73 5.07 -13.86
N LEU A 27 19.86 5.53 -12.96
CA LEU A 27 20.20 6.56 -11.99
C LEU A 27 21.36 6.12 -11.08
N ALA A 28 21.29 4.91 -10.54
CA ALA A 28 22.33 4.32 -9.70
C ALA A 28 23.69 4.32 -10.44
N LYS A 29 23.74 3.83 -11.69
CA LYS A 29 24.96 3.84 -12.52
C LYS A 29 25.54 5.24 -12.75
N THR A 30 24.70 6.28 -12.68
CA THR A 30 25.15 7.67 -12.91
C THR A 30 25.69 8.32 -11.62
N ILE A 31 25.19 7.90 -10.46
CA ILE A 31 25.50 8.57 -9.17
C ILE A 31 26.55 7.81 -8.38
N LEU A 32 26.55 6.48 -8.47
CA LEU A 32 27.42 5.62 -7.70
C LEU A 32 28.76 5.39 -8.43
N ASN A 33 29.84 5.27 -7.65
CA ASN A 33 31.17 4.97 -8.15
C ASN A 33 31.58 3.57 -7.66
N ASN A 34 31.74 2.61 -8.58
CA ASN A 34 32.05 1.20 -8.29
C ASN A 34 31.26 0.64 -7.10
N PRO A 35 29.91 0.66 -7.14
CA PRO A 35 29.12 0.24 -5.99
C PRO A 35 29.20 -1.27 -5.78
N VAL A 36 29.23 -1.68 -4.52
CA VAL A 36 28.92 -3.05 -4.14
C VAL A 36 27.40 -3.18 -4.11
N GLU A 37 26.87 -4.07 -4.94
CA GLU A 37 25.42 -4.33 -5.00
C GLU A 37 25.07 -5.52 -4.09
N ILE A 38 24.22 -5.26 -3.10
CA ILE A 38 23.67 -6.30 -2.22
C ILE A 38 22.20 -6.46 -2.58
N LYS A 39 21.86 -7.57 -3.21
CA LYS A 39 20.47 -7.94 -3.53
C LYS A 39 19.95 -8.84 -2.41
N LEU A 40 18.97 -8.33 -1.68
CA LEU A 40 18.14 -9.17 -0.83
C LEU A 40 17.06 -9.79 -1.73
N ALA A 41 16.76 -11.06 -1.49
CA ALA A 41 15.66 -11.71 -2.22
C ALA A 41 14.38 -10.87 -2.02
N VAL A 42 13.65 -10.60 -3.11
CA VAL A 42 12.33 -9.99 -3.01
C VAL A 42 11.51 -10.90 -2.11
N SER A 43 11.03 -10.34 -1.00
CA SER A 43 10.21 -11.11 -0.08
C SER A 43 8.99 -11.62 -0.84
N LYS A 44 8.86 -12.93 -0.97
CA LYS A 44 7.57 -13.52 -1.38
C LYS A 44 6.51 -12.97 -0.42
N PRO A 45 5.26 -12.76 -0.89
CA PRO A 45 4.17 -12.46 0.02
C PRO A 45 4.26 -13.46 1.17
N ALA A 46 4.13 -12.98 2.41
CA ALA A 46 4.23 -13.88 3.54
C ALA A 46 3.23 -15.03 3.33
N GLU A 47 3.68 -16.26 3.39
CA GLU A 47 2.85 -17.48 3.19
C GLU A 47 1.60 -17.52 4.07
N LYS A 48 1.56 -16.65 5.08
CA LYS A 48 0.47 -16.50 6.04
C LYS A 48 -0.59 -15.44 5.65
N ILE A 49 -0.57 -14.90 4.43
CA ILE A 49 -1.59 -13.94 3.98
C ILE A 49 -2.67 -14.69 3.20
N ILE A 50 -3.89 -14.71 3.75
CA ILE A 50 -5.07 -15.17 3.01
C ILE A 50 -5.47 -14.07 2.02
N GLN A 51 -5.40 -14.38 0.73
CA GLN A 51 -5.69 -13.44 -0.34
C GLN A 51 -7.01 -13.80 -1.02
N THR A 52 -7.92 -12.83 -1.10
CA THR A 52 -9.24 -13.00 -1.74
C THR A 52 -9.47 -11.89 -2.75
N ALA A 53 -10.00 -12.25 -3.93
CA ALA A 53 -10.40 -11.30 -4.96
C ALA A 53 -11.92 -11.31 -5.14
N TYR A 54 -12.53 -10.13 -5.17
CA TYR A 54 -13.94 -9.94 -5.49
C TYR A 54 -14.05 -9.29 -6.87
N ILE A 55 -14.59 -10.02 -7.84
CA ILE A 55 -14.93 -9.49 -9.15
C ILE A 55 -16.30 -8.82 -9.02
N CYS A 56 -16.36 -7.49 -9.20
CA CYS A 56 -17.56 -6.72 -8.96
C CYS A 56 -17.59 -5.43 -9.80
N TYR A 57 -18.76 -4.83 -9.94
CA TYR A 57 -18.85 -3.48 -10.50
C TYR A 57 -18.40 -2.43 -9.49
N GLU A 58 -17.86 -1.30 -9.99
CA GLU A 58 -17.39 -0.20 -9.13
C GLU A 58 -18.44 0.21 -8.07
N ARG A 59 -19.73 0.30 -8.50
CA ARG A 59 -20.86 0.65 -7.62
C ARG A 59 -21.14 -0.35 -6.50
N GLN A 60 -20.65 -1.58 -6.61
CA GLN A 60 -20.89 -2.65 -5.63
C GLN A 60 -19.84 -2.68 -4.51
N LYS A 61 -18.65 -2.12 -4.74
CA LYS A 61 -17.52 -2.18 -3.80
C LYS A 61 -17.90 -1.74 -2.38
N LEU A 62 -18.57 -0.60 -2.24
CA LEU A 62 -19.01 -0.09 -0.92
C LEU A 62 -20.04 -1.01 -0.25
N GLY A 63 -20.99 -1.54 -1.01
CA GLY A 63 -21.98 -2.49 -0.48
C GLY A 63 -21.34 -3.79 -0.01
N ILE A 64 -20.35 -4.31 -0.73
CA ILE A 64 -19.59 -5.50 -0.32
C ILE A 64 -18.85 -5.23 0.99
N ILE A 65 -18.15 -4.09 1.10
CA ILE A 65 -17.46 -3.73 2.35
C ILE A 65 -18.45 -3.57 3.51
N GLN A 66 -19.59 -2.95 3.26
CA GLN A 66 -20.62 -2.83 4.27
C GLN A 66 -21.10 -4.20 4.76
N SER A 67 -21.30 -5.15 3.86
CA SER A 67 -21.67 -6.52 4.20
C SER A 67 -20.57 -7.24 4.97
N LEU A 68 -19.30 -7.07 4.58
CA LEU A 68 -18.15 -7.66 5.26
C LEU A 68 -17.97 -7.14 6.70
N PHE A 69 -18.39 -5.89 6.96
CA PHE A 69 -18.26 -5.24 8.28
C PHE A 69 -19.57 -5.23 9.07
N GLN A 70 -20.62 -5.91 8.59
CA GLN A 70 -21.95 -5.85 9.20
C GLN A 70 -21.95 -6.40 10.62
N ASP A 71 -21.31 -7.56 10.81
CA ASP A 71 -21.33 -8.24 12.11
C ASP A 71 -20.20 -7.75 13.04
N GLN A 72 -19.06 -7.46 12.49
CA GLN A 72 -17.91 -6.98 13.26
C GLN A 72 -16.95 -6.20 12.37
N THR A 73 -16.76 -4.92 12.66
CA THR A 73 -15.72 -4.13 12.00
C THR A 73 -14.36 -4.62 12.48
N PRO A 74 -13.49 -5.16 11.60
CA PRO A 74 -12.17 -5.59 12.00
C PRO A 74 -11.34 -4.40 12.47
N GLU A 75 -10.56 -4.60 13.49
CA GLU A 75 -9.57 -3.63 13.93
C GLU A 75 -8.38 -3.60 12.96
N ARG A 76 -7.72 -2.44 12.85
CA ARG A 76 -6.49 -2.31 12.07
C ARG A 76 -6.64 -2.66 10.59
N VAL A 77 -7.53 -1.94 9.90
CA VAL A 77 -7.76 -2.07 8.45
C VAL A 77 -7.04 -0.97 7.69
N ILE A 78 -6.34 -1.32 6.62
CA ILE A 78 -5.87 -0.35 5.62
C ILE A 78 -6.60 -0.59 4.30
N ILE A 79 -7.09 0.48 3.69
CA ILE A 79 -7.74 0.47 2.39
C ILE A 79 -6.93 1.34 1.43
N PHE A 80 -6.49 0.74 0.33
CA PHE A 80 -5.74 1.43 -0.72
C PHE A 80 -6.66 1.85 -1.85
N ALA A 81 -6.65 3.14 -2.17
CA ALA A 81 -7.38 3.70 -3.31
C ALA A 81 -6.42 4.41 -4.28
N SER A 82 -6.77 4.39 -5.57
CA SER A 82 -5.90 4.84 -6.67
C SER A 82 -5.63 6.34 -6.70
N SER A 83 -6.48 7.15 -6.07
CA SER A 83 -6.34 8.61 -6.10
C SER A 83 -6.84 9.27 -4.83
N LYS A 84 -6.36 10.50 -4.56
CA LYS A 84 -6.82 11.31 -3.42
C LYS A 84 -8.32 11.61 -3.46
N LEU A 85 -8.91 11.75 -4.66
CA LEU A 85 -10.34 11.97 -4.81
C LEU A 85 -11.11 10.71 -4.37
N LYS A 86 -10.66 9.53 -4.78
CA LYS A 86 -11.24 8.26 -4.38
C LYS A 86 -11.09 8.03 -2.87
N VAL A 87 -9.94 8.36 -2.28
CA VAL A 87 -9.74 8.33 -0.82
C VAL A 87 -10.81 9.17 -0.11
N LYS A 88 -11.01 10.42 -0.52
CA LYS A 88 -12.02 11.31 0.07
C LYS A 88 -13.45 10.77 -0.09
N GLU A 89 -13.78 10.28 -1.28
CA GLU A 89 -15.10 9.69 -1.59
C GLU A 89 -15.42 8.49 -0.69
N VAL A 90 -14.47 7.53 -0.61
CA VAL A 90 -14.64 6.32 0.22
C VAL A 90 -14.68 6.70 1.70
N THR A 91 -13.83 7.64 2.14
CA THR A 91 -13.84 8.12 3.53
C THR A 91 -15.20 8.73 3.91
N GLN A 92 -15.78 9.55 3.04
CA GLN A 92 -17.10 10.13 3.29
C GLN A 92 -18.20 9.07 3.38
N ALA A 93 -18.16 8.05 2.50
CA ALA A 93 -19.10 6.94 2.55
C ALA A 93 -18.99 6.19 3.88
N PHE A 94 -17.78 5.92 4.36
CA PHE A 94 -17.55 5.21 5.62
C PHE A 94 -17.96 6.04 6.85
N LYS A 95 -17.73 7.36 6.83
CA LYS A 95 -18.24 8.27 7.87
C LYS A 95 -19.76 8.26 7.95
N ARG A 96 -20.47 8.17 6.80
CA ARG A 96 -21.93 8.03 6.76
C ARG A 96 -22.40 6.69 7.37
N MET A 97 -21.59 5.65 7.24
CA MET A 97 -21.81 4.34 7.89
C MET A 97 -21.43 4.34 9.38
N LYS A 98 -21.04 5.50 9.95
CA LYS A 98 -20.59 5.68 11.34
C LYS A 98 -19.35 4.83 11.71
N LEU A 99 -18.49 4.55 10.74
CA LEU A 99 -17.23 3.86 10.97
C LEU A 99 -16.13 4.85 11.40
N ASN A 100 -15.24 4.42 12.28
CA ASN A 100 -14.10 5.19 12.75
C ASN A 100 -12.98 5.14 11.69
N VAL A 101 -12.98 6.12 10.78
CA VAL A 101 -12.12 6.14 9.61
C VAL A 101 -11.26 7.40 9.55
N GLY A 102 -10.00 7.24 9.15
CA GLY A 102 -9.08 8.31 8.79
C GLY A 102 -8.69 8.23 7.31
N GLU A 103 -8.38 9.38 6.72
CA GLU A 103 -7.90 9.48 5.35
C GLU A 103 -6.45 9.93 5.30
N MET A 104 -5.68 9.42 4.31
CA MET A 104 -4.29 9.79 4.15
C MET A 104 -3.91 9.94 2.68
N HIS A 105 -3.61 11.15 2.25
CA HIS A 105 -3.27 11.51 0.88
C HIS A 105 -2.34 12.73 0.82
N SER A 106 -1.87 13.07 -0.38
CA SER A 106 -0.85 14.10 -0.60
C SER A 106 -1.24 15.52 -0.19
N ASP A 107 -2.53 15.84 -0.11
CA ASP A 107 -3.00 17.19 0.26
C ASP A 107 -2.90 17.48 1.77
N LEU A 108 -2.66 16.45 2.59
CA LEU A 108 -2.51 16.62 4.03
C LEU A 108 -1.13 17.16 4.38
N GLU A 109 -1.09 18.09 5.31
CA GLU A 109 0.15 18.54 5.92
C GLU A 109 0.79 17.46 6.79
N GLN A 110 2.09 17.57 7.04
CA GLN A 110 2.81 16.57 7.82
C GLN A 110 2.24 16.38 9.23
N SER A 111 1.86 17.47 9.89
CA SER A 111 1.23 17.45 11.22
C SER A 111 -0.08 16.66 11.25
N GLN A 112 -0.91 16.84 10.21
CA GLN A 112 -2.18 16.12 10.06
C GLN A 112 -1.94 14.61 9.85
N ARG A 113 -0.95 14.24 9.02
CA ARG A 113 -0.59 12.83 8.80
C ARG A 113 -0.12 12.18 10.10
N GLU A 114 0.71 12.86 10.87
CA GLU A 114 1.19 12.38 12.16
C GLU A 114 0.06 12.20 13.17
N GLN A 115 -0.90 13.13 13.19
CA GLN A 115 -2.08 13.02 14.04
C GLN A 115 -2.91 11.79 13.67
N ILE A 116 -3.26 11.63 12.39
CA ILE A 116 -4.03 10.46 11.89
C ILE A 116 -3.31 9.16 12.25
N MET A 117 -1.99 9.13 12.09
CA MET A 117 -1.19 7.96 12.45
C MET A 117 -1.23 7.66 13.94
N ARG A 118 -1.15 8.67 14.81
CA ARG A 118 -1.30 8.48 16.25
C ARG A 118 -2.69 7.94 16.62
N GLU A 119 -3.72 8.48 15.98
CA GLU A 119 -5.11 8.04 16.20
C GLU A 119 -5.33 6.60 15.70
N PHE A 120 -4.73 6.22 14.57
CA PHE A 120 -4.78 4.86 14.08
C PHE A 120 -3.99 3.89 14.97
N LYS A 121 -2.78 4.26 15.40
CA LYS A 121 -1.98 3.44 16.32
C LYS A 121 -2.64 3.26 17.69
N SER A 122 -3.38 4.25 18.16
CA SER A 122 -4.13 4.19 19.44
C SER A 122 -5.47 3.47 19.35
N GLY A 123 -5.91 3.06 18.15
CA GLY A 123 -7.22 2.43 17.93
C GLY A 123 -8.41 3.39 17.95
N ARG A 124 -8.20 4.70 18.00
CA ARG A 124 -9.28 5.69 17.82
C ARG A 124 -9.83 5.67 16.41
N ILE A 125 -8.98 5.38 15.44
CA ILE A 125 -9.32 5.12 14.04
C ILE A 125 -9.04 3.64 13.80
N ASN A 126 -10.04 2.90 13.34
CA ASN A 126 -9.93 1.48 13.04
C ASN A 126 -9.60 1.21 11.57
N ILE A 127 -9.97 2.14 10.69
CA ILE A 127 -9.82 2.02 9.24
C ILE A 127 -9.05 3.22 8.71
N LEU A 128 -7.94 2.98 8.03
CA LEU A 128 -7.15 3.98 7.35
C LEU A 128 -7.32 3.84 5.84
N ILE A 129 -7.79 4.89 5.16
CA ILE A 129 -7.92 4.92 3.70
C ILE A 129 -6.79 5.78 3.14
N ALA A 130 -5.96 5.22 2.25
CA ALA A 130 -4.74 5.89 1.81
C ALA A 130 -4.44 5.67 0.32
N THR A 131 -3.64 6.57 -0.24
CA THR A 131 -2.96 6.35 -1.52
C THR A 131 -1.59 5.69 -1.29
N ASP A 132 -1.04 4.98 -2.30
CA ASP A 132 0.27 4.31 -2.21
C ASP A 132 1.41 5.24 -1.80
N ILE A 133 1.45 6.45 -2.36
CA ILE A 133 2.57 7.39 -2.16
C ILE A 133 2.74 7.73 -0.67
N VAL A 134 1.65 7.84 0.05
CA VAL A 134 1.66 8.28 1.45
C VAL A 134 1.80 7.09 2.40
N SER A 135 1.34 5.93 1.99
CA SER A 135 1.44 4.70 2.79
C SER A 135 2.83 4.06 2.77
N ARG A 136 3.67 4.42 1.79
CA ARG A 136 5.09 4.04 1.78
C ARG A 136 5.81 4.70 2.95
N GLY A 137 6.44 3.90 3.80
CA GLY A 137 7.12 4.39 5.01
C GLY A 137 6.23 4.46 6.25
N ILE A 138 4.96 4.08 6.16
CA ILE A 138 4.12 3.89 7.33
C ILE A 138 4.60 2.62 8.05
N ASP A 139 5.24 2.83 9.19
CA ASP A 139 5.59 1.76 10.12
C ASP A 139 4.39 1.48 11.03
N ILE A 140 3.51 0.60 10.56
CA ILE A 140 2.40 0.08 11.34
C ILE A 140 2.55 -1.42 11.39
N ASP A 141 2.78 -1.91 12.57
CA ASP A 141 2.66 -3.31 12.88
C ASP A 141 1.20 -3.65 13.19
N ASP A 142 0.85 -4.92 13.00
CA ASP A 142 -0.46 -5.44 13.40
C ASP A 142 -1.65 -4.99 12.54
N ILE A 143 -1.45 -4.83 11.23
CA ILE A 143 -2.56 -4.70 10.27
C ILE A 143 -3.18 -6.08 10.08
N ARG A 144 -4.48 -6.21 10.35
CA ARG A 144 -5.21 -7.47 10.23
C ARG A 144 -5.83 -7.66 8.85
N LEU A 145 -6.24 -6.55 8.22
CA LEU A 145 -6.88 -6.59 6.91
C LEU A 145 -6.36 -5.49 6.01
N VAL A 146 -5.91 -5.87 4.83
CA VAL A 146 -5.61 -4.96 3.73
C VAL A 146 -6.70 -5.08 2.68
N ILE A 147 -7.27 -3.96 2.24
CA ILE A 147 -8.22 -3.92 1.13
C ILE A 147 -7.62 -3.07 0.01
N ASN A 148 -7.39 -3.70 -1.15
CA ASN A 148 -7.14 -2.98 -2.38
C ASN A 148 -8.51 -2.59 -2.98
N TYR A 149 -8.95 -1.37 -2.70
CA TYR A 149 -10.20 -0.82 -3.27
C TYR A 149 -10.10 -0.69 -4.79
N ASP A 150 -8.90 -0.35 -5.26
CA ASP A 150 -8.52 -0.35 -6.67
C ASP A 150 -7.29 -1.25 -6.85
N VAL A 151 -7.25 -2.00 -7.95
CA VAL A 151 -6.10 -2.85 -8.29
C VAL A 151 -4.85 -1.99 -8.43
N PRO A 152 -3.72 -2.34 -7.81
CA PRO A 152 -2.47 -1.62 -7.98
C PRO A 152 -1.96 -1.72 -9.43
N HIS A 153 -1.16 -0.73 -9.84
CA HIS A 153 -0.67 -0.65 -11.23
C HIS A 153 0.34 -1.75 -11.58
N ASP A 154 1.07 -2.24 -10.60
CA ASP A 154 2.08 -3.28 -10.79
C ASP A 154 2.10 -4.29 -9.63
N SER A 155 2.80 -5.41 -9.86
CA SER A 155 2.90 -6.49 -8.89
C SER A 155 3.74 -6.11 -7.66
N GLU A 156 4.70 -5.21 -7.79
CA GLU A 156 5.52 -4.75 -6.67
C GLU A 156 4.67 -3.93 -5.69
N ASP A 157 3.83 -3.03 -6.21
CA ASP A 157 2.89 -2.27 -5.39
C ASP A 157 1.88 -3.20 -4.69
N TYR A 158 1.42 -4.25 -5.36
CA TYR A 158 0.56 -5.27 -4.75
C TYR A 158 1.23 -5.93 -3.54
N VAL A 159 2.42 -6.46 -3.72
CA VAL A 159 3.19 -7.11 -2.65
C VAL A 159 3.46 -6.13 -1.50
N HIS A 160 3.81 -4.87 -1.82
CA HIS A 160 4.01 -3.83 -0.80
C HIS A 160 2.76 -3.50 -0.01
N ARG A 161 1.58 -3.49 -0.67
CA ARG A 161 0.30 -3.25 0.01
C ARG A 161 -0.05 -4.41 0.92
N ILE A 162 -0.09 -5.64 0.41
CA ILE A 162 -0.45 -6.81 1.21
C ILE A 162 0.59 -7.13 2.29
N GLY A 163 1.87 -6.79 2.05
CA GLY A 163 2.94 -6.90 3.04
C GLY A 163 2.80 -5.95 4.24
N ARG A 164 1.71 -5.17 4.34
CA ARG A 164 1.34 -4.42 5.55
C ARG A 164 0.66 -5.31 6.59
N THR A 165 0.10 -6.44 6.18
CA THR A 165 -0.45 -7.44 7.10
C THR A 165 0.51 -8.63 7.26
N ALA A 166 0.15 -9.58 8.12
CA ALA A 166 0.94 -10.79 8.43
C ALA A 166 2.38 -10.51 8.93
N ARG A 167 2.55 -9.45 9.72
CA ARG A 167 3.81 -9.16 10.40
C ARG A 167 3.80 -9.77 11.81
N ALA A 168 4.99 -9.97 12.38
CA ALA A 168 5.17 -10.40 13.77
C ALA A 168 4.43 -11.72 14.13
N ASN A 169 4.43 -12.73 13.24
CA ASN A 169 3.80 -14.04 13.45
C ASN A 169 2.26 -14.08 13.50
N HIS A 170 1.57 -13.02 13.10
CA HIS A 170 0.12 -13.05 12.95
C HIS A 170 -0.28 -13.37 11.51
N ASP A 171 -1.38 -14.11 11.35
CA ASP A 171 -2.00 -14.33 10.06
C ASP A 171 -2.66 -13.03 9.58
N GLY A 172 -2.62 -12.79 8.28
CA GLY A 172 -3.16 -11.60 7.67
C GLY A 172 -4.19 -11.91 6.59
N CYS A 173 -5.07 -10.96 6.33
CA CYS A 173 -6.03 -11.04 5.22
C CYS A 173 -5.79 -9.89 4.24
N ALA A 174 -5.89 -10.20 2.95
CA ALA A 174 -5.88 -9.22 1.88
C ALA A 174 -7.07 -9.44 0.96
N ILE A 175 -7.84 -8.38 0.72
CA ILE A 175 -8.97 -8.38 -0.20
C ILE A 175 -8.66 -7.43 -1.35
N THR A 176 -8.91 -7.88 -2.58
CA THR A 176 -8.73 -7.05 -3.77
C THR A 176 -10.02 -6.99 -4.56
N PHE A 177 -10.54 -5.78 -4.80
CA PHE A 177 -11.66 -5.58 -5.69
C PHE A 177 -11.17 -5.42 -7.12
N VAL A 178 -11.73 -6.23 -8.02
CA VAL A 178 -11.43 -6.21 -9.44
C VAL A 178 -12.69 -5.75 -10.17
N SER A 179 -12.65 -4.54 -10.72
CA SER A 179 -13.77 -3.99 -11.47
C SER A 179 -13.62 -4.25 -12.99
N GLU A 180 -14.70 -4.01 -13.72
CA GLU A 180 -14.72 -4.16 -15.18
C GLU A 180 -13.67 -3.29 -15.91
N LYS A 181 -13.13 -2.29 -15.24
CA LYS A 181 -12.11 -1.38 -15.78
C LYS A 181 -10.68 -1.89 -15.61
N GLU A 182 -10.48 -2.95 -14.79
CA GLU A 182 -9.15 -3.39 -14.32
C GLU A 182 -8.80 -4.87 -14.63
N PRO A 183 -9.42 -5.57 -15.61
CA PRO A 183 -9.24 -7.00 -15.78
C PRO A 183 -7.80 -7.39 -16.16
N VAL A 184 -7.11 -6.52 -16.91
CA VAL A 184 -5.74 -6.79 -17.41
C VAL A 184 -4.71 -6.70 -16.27
N SER A 185 -4.85 -5.71 -15.39
CA SER A 185 -3.94 -5.54 -14.26
C SER A 185 -4.01 -6.72 -13.29
N TYR A 186 -5.21 -7.27 -13.06
CA TYR A 186 -5.39 -8.42 -12.18
C TYR A 186 -4.79 -9.72 -12.74
N THR A 187 -4.93 -9.97 -14.04
CA THR A 187 -4.32 -11.16 -14.68
C THR A 187 -2.79 -11.14 -14.60
N HIS A 188 -2.17 -9.96 -14.71
CA HIS A 188 -0.74 -9.82 -14.49
C HIS A 188 -0.32 -10.12 -13.04
N LEU A 189 -1.09 -9.68 -12.05
CA LEU A 189 -0.82 -9.96 -10.65
C LEU A 189 -0.89 -11.46 -10.36
N ARG A 190 -1.93 -12.14 -10.86
CA ARG A 190 -2.11 -13.59 -10.69
C ARG A 190 -1.04 -14.43 -11.40
N ALA A 191 -0.56 -14.00 -12.56
CA ALA A 191 0.50 -14.70 -13.29
C ALA A 191 1.83 -14.73 -12.51
N HIS A 192 2.12 -13.71 -11.72
CA HIS A 192 3.30 -13.68 -10.85
C HIS A 192 3.18 -14.57 -9.60
N GLU A 193 1.96 -14.86 -9.12
CA GLU A 193 1.73 -15.75 -7.99
C GLU A 193 1.84 -17.24 -8.37
N THR A 194 1.53 -17.59 -9.63
CA THR A 194 1.58 -18.98 -10.12
C THR A 194 2.96 -19.44 -10.61
N LEU A 195 3.93 -18.52 -10.71
CA LEU A 195 5.31 -18.81 -11.12
C LEU A 195 6.31 -18.88 -9.94
N ALA A 196 5.83 -18.90 -8.71
CA ALA A 196 6.64 -18.97 -7.50
C ALA A 196 6.56 -20.33 -6.80
#